data_b15bdbcf53996e08550041bc16745176
#
_entry.id   b15bdbcf53996e08550041bc16745176
#
_cell.length_a   1.000
_cell.length_b   1.000
_cell.length_c   1.000
_cell.angle_alpha   90.00
_cell.angle_beta   90.00
_cell.angle_gamma   90.00
#
_symmetry.space_group_name_H-M   'P 1'
#
loop_
_entity.id
_entity.type
_entity.pdbx_description
1 polymer ?
#
loop_
_entity_poly.entity_id
_entity_poly.type
_entity_poly.pdbx_seq_one_letter_code
_entity_poly.pdbx_strand_id
1 'polypeptide(L)'
;QRQMCIRDRLNGKRVLAPQQEVWEVQNAFRAYDLLPSLDPYSIDDLLKVHRVMMDGLVMGAGTFRNTGVGVYAGDQLIHAGTPAQYVPEAMQQLFEWLQNTTAHPLVASCVFHYEFEFIHPFADGNGRTGRLWQTLILRKWEPIFTYLPIESMILEHQADYYAALNAA
;
A
#
# COMPACT_ATOMS: atom_id res chain seq x y z
N GLN A 1 4.93 -13.56 -19.41
CA GLN A 1 5.88 -14.39 -18.62
C GLN A 1 5.75 -14.19 -17.10
N ARG A 2 5.71 -12.96 -16.56
CA ARG A 2 5.55 -12.71 -15.12
C ARG A 2 4.27 -13.30 -14.51
N GLN A 3 3.12 -13.13 -15.15
CA GLN A 3 1.83 -13.67 -14.66
C GLN A 3 1.81 -15.22 -14.62
N MET A 4 2.45 -15.87 -15.58
CA MET A 4 2.57 -17.33 -15.61
C MET A 4 3.45 -17.86 -14.47
N CYS A 5 4.54 -17.16 -14.14
CA CYS A 5 5.40 -17.49 -13.01
C CYS A 5 4.68 -17.39 -11.65
N ILE A 6 3.80 -16.39 -11.45
CA ILE A 6 3.02 -16.22 -10.21
C ILE A 6 2.05 -17.39 -10.03
N ARG A 7 1.30 -17.75 -11.08
CA ARG A 7 0.33 -18.84 -11.05
C ARG A 7 0.97 -20.21 -10.79
N ASP A 8 2.15 -20.46 -11.39
CA ASP A 8 2.90 -21.70 -11.18
C ASP A 8 3.42 -21.84 -9.76
N ARG A 9 3.78 -20.74 -9.10
CA ARG A 9 4.20 -20.73 -7.69
C ARG A 9 3.06 -21.00 -6.72
N LEU A 10 1.90 -20.42 -6.96
CA LEU A 10 0.69 -20.70 -6.17
C LEU A 10 0.30 -22.16 -6.23
N ASN A 11 0.63 -22.83 -7.34
CA ASN A 11 0.42 -24.27 -7.56
C ASN A 11 1.58 -25.16 -7.08
N GLY A 12 2.54 -24.61 -6.30
CA GLY A 12 3.65 -25.38 -5.72
C GLY A 12 4.75 -25.78 -6.70
N LYS A 13 4.75 -25.24 -7.93
CA LYS A 13 5.82 -25.53 -8.90
C LYS A 13 7.09 -24.75 -8.60
N ARG A 14 8.25 -25.38 -8.79
CA ARG A 14 9.55 -24.70 -8.70
C ARG A 14 9.67 -23.65 -9.82
N VAL A 15 9.80 -22.39 -9.46
CA VAL A 15 10.02 -21.27 -10.38
C VAL A 15 11.41 -20.73 -10.16
N LEU A 16 12.19 -20.59 -11.22
CA LEU A 16 13.51 -19.95 -11.20
C LEU A 16 13.30 -18.43 -11.17
N ALA A 17 13.28 -17.84 -9.98
CA ALA A 17 13.29 -16.41 -9.76
C ALA A 17 14.06 -16.08 -8.48
N PRO A 18 14.60 -14.84 -8.34
CA PRO A 18 15.26 -14.41 -7.12
C PRO A 18 14.35 -14.63 -5.90
N GLN A 19 14.94 -15.05 -4.78
CA GLN A 19 14.20 -15.34 -3.55
C GLN A 19 13.34 -14.15 -3.08
N GLN A 20 13.84 -12.95 -3.26
CA GLN A 20 13.13 -11.72 -2.90
C GLN A 20 11.83 -11.56 -3.66
N GLU A 21 11.80 -11.79 -4.99
CA GLU A 21 10.58 -11.74 -5.79
C GLU A 21 9.54 -12.79 -5.35
N VAL A 22 10.02 -13.96 -4.85
CA VAL A 22 9.14 -14.99 -4.28
C VAL A 22 8.45 -14.47 -3.04
N TRP A 23 9.23 -13.89 -2.12
CA TRP A 23 8.71 -13.35 -0.87
C TRP A 23 7.74 -12.19 -1.11
N GLU A 24 8.03 -11.28 -2.04
CA GLU A 24 7.13 -10.18 -2.40
C GLU A 24 5.74 -10.69 -2.78
N VAL A 25 5.68 -11.71 -3.66
CA VAL A 25 4.40 -12.29 -4.09
C VAL A 25 3.69 -13.02 -2.94
N GLN A 26 4.41 -13.86 -2.19
CA GLN A 26 3.82 -14.61 -1.07
C GLN A 26 3.29 -13.69 0.02
N ASN A 27 4.06 -12.66 0.37
CA ASN A 27 3.67 -11.69 1.38
C ASN A 27 2.46 -10.87 0.95
N ALA A 28 2.40 -10.47 -0.34
CA ALA A 28 1.24 -9.78 -0.88
C ALA A 28 -0.03 -10.63 -0.71
N PHE A 29 0.01 -11.92 -1.09
CA PHE A 29 -1.15 -12.82 -0.88
C PHE A 29 -1.53 -12.92 0.60
N ARG A 30 -0.56 -13.17 1.49
CA ARG A 30 -0.81 -13.24 2.94
C ARG A 30 -1.42 -11.94 3.49
N ALA A 31 -0.99 -10.79 3.00
CA ALA A 31 -1.53 -9.50 3.42
C ALA A 31 -2.97 -9.30 2.91
N TYR A 32 -3.27 -9.66 1.67
CA TYR A 32 -4.63 -9.60 1.12
C TYR A 32 -5.58 -10.60 1.82
N ASP A 33 -5.10 -11.76 2.25
CA ASP A 33 -5.89 -12.72 3.03
C ASP A 33 -6.33 -12.17 4.40
N LEU A 34 -5.66 -11.14 4.92
CA LEU A 34 -6.06 -10.46 6.17
C LEU A 34 -7.25 -9.52 5.99
N LEU A 35 -7.57 -9.06 4.77
CA LEU A 35 -8.61 -8.05 4.50
C LEU A 35 -9.93 -8.28 5.27
N PRO A 36 -10.47 -9.52 5.40
CA PRO A 36 -11.71 -9.74 6.13
C PRO A 36 -11.67 -9.42 7.62
N SER A 37 -10.46 -9.41 8.21
CA SER A 37 -10.25 -9.23 9.65
C SER A 37 -9.74 -7.84 10.04
N LEU A 38 -9.54 -6.95 9.05
CA LEU A 38 -8.96 -5.63 9.28
C LEU A 38 -10.05 -4.56 9.42
N ASP A 39 -9.74 -3.56 10.27
CA ASP A 39 -10.52 -2.34 10.38
C ASP A 39 -9.81 -1.19 9.63
N PRO A 40 -10.45 -0.56 8.61
CA PRO A 40 -9.84 0.54 7.86
C PRO A 40 -9.54 1.79 8.72
N TYR A 41 -10.06 1.87 9.92
CA TYR A 41 -9.86 2.98 10.86
C TYR A 41 -8.77 2.70 11.91
N SER A 42 -8.09 1.54 11.83
CA SER A 42 -7.09 1.10 12.81
C SER A 42 -5.67 1.25 12.29
N ILE A 43 -4.87 2.11 12.92
CA ILE A 43 -3.43 2.24 12.65
C ILE A 43 -2.69 0.93 13.00
N ASP A 44 -3.09 0.25 14.06
CA ASP A 44 -2.47 -1.03 14.45
C ASP A 44 -2.65 -2.10 13.37
N ASP A 45 -3.82 -2.14 12.73
CA ASP A 45 -4.07 -3.03 11.61
C ASP A 45 -3.26 -2.64 10.36
N LEU A 46 -3.05 -1.33 10.11
CA LEU A 46 -2.15 -0.86 9.06
C LEU A 46 -0.71 -1.36 9.30
N LEU A 47 -0.21 -1.19 10.52
CA LEU A 47 1.13 -1.66 10.90
C LEU A 47 1.24 -3.18 10.79
N LYS A 48 0.20 -3.92 11.16
CA LYS A 48 0.10 -5.38 11.01
C LYS A 48 0.17 -5.80 9.54
N VAL A 49 -0.60 -5.14 8.67
CA VAL A 49 -0.57 -5.41 7.21
C VAL A 49 0.80 -5.14 6.64
N HIS A 50 1.39 -3.98 6.94
CA HIS A 50 2.73 -3.65 6.47
C HIS A 50 3.77 -4.67 6.94
N ARG A 51 3.68 -5.14 8.20
CA ARG A 51 4.57 -6.19 8.73
C ARG A 51 4.50 -7.47 7.89
N VAL A 52 3.28 -7.91 7.54
CA VAL A 52 3.08 -9.11 6.74
C VAL A 52 3.53 -8.89 5.29
N MET A 53 3.20 -7.73 4.71
CA MET A 53 3.55 -7.36 3.33
C MET A 53 5.06 -7.30 3.12
N MET A 54 5.80 -6.83 4.13
CA MET A 54 7.24 -6.57 4.05
C MET A 54 8.09 -7.56 4.84
N ASP A 55 7.52 -8.69 5.27
CA ASP A 55 8.19 -9.74 6.02
C ASP A 55 9.43 -10.27 5.26
N GLY A 56 10.61 -10.16 5.86
CA GLY A 56 11.89 -10.56 5.26
C GLY A 56 12.41 -9.66 4.12
N LEU A 57 11.67 -8.61 3.74
CA LEU A 57 12.04 -7.70 2.65
C LEU A 57 12.68 -6.40 3.16
N VAL A 58 12.24 -5.91 4.33
CA VAL A 58 12.76 -4.69 4.94
C VAL A 58 12.92 -4.84 6.45
N MET A 59 13.97 -4.22 6.98
CA MET A 59 14.11 -4.09 8.44
C MET A 59 13.09 -3.10 8.98
N GLY A 60 12.46 -3.41 10.11
CA GLY A 60 11.44 -2.54 10.71
C GLY A 60 10.07 -2.65 10.05
N ALA A 61 9.78 -3.77 9.36
CA ALA A 61 8.44 -4.06 8.85
C ALA A 61 7.38 -3.92 9.95
N GLY A 62 6.32 -3.15 9.69
CA GLY A 62 5.25 -2.87 10.66
C GLY A 62 5.58 -1.76 11.65
N THR A 63 6.55 -0.89 11.34
CA THR A 63 6.84 0.31 12.11
C THR A 63 6.99 1.51 11.19
N PHE A 64 6.56 2.69 11.65
CA PHE A 64 6.82 3.92 10.92
C PHE A 64 8.33 4.19 10.87
N ARG A 65 8.78 4.79 9.76
CA ARG A 65 10.17 5.17 9.59
C ARG A 65 10.61 6.26 10.58
N ASN A 66 11.85 6.22 10.94
CA ASN A 66 12.51 7.22 11.79
C ASN A 66 13.60 8.02 11.03
N THR A 67 13.71 7.80 9.72
CA THR A 67 14.65 8.48 8.82
C THR A 67 13.92 9.19 7.70
N GLY A 68 14.59 10.18 7.08
CA GLY A 68 14.08 10.84 5.88
C GLY A 68 14.00 9.84 4.72
N VAL A 69 12.97 10.00 3.88
CA VAL A 69 12.82 9.28 2.62
C VAL A 69 12.51 10.27 1.51
N GLY A 70 12.87 9.92 0.27
CA GLY A 70 12.50 10.65 -0.92
C GLY A 70 11.86 9.70 -1.93
N VAL A 71 10.87 10.19 -2.66
CA VAL A 71 10.32 9.52 -3.82
C VAL A 71 11.08 10.01 -5.04
N TYR A 72 11.70 9.09 -5.78
CA TYR A 72 12.54 9.39 -6.93
C TYR A 72 11.92 8.85 -8.23
N ALA A 73 12.04 9.62 -9.32
CA ALA A 73 11.89 9.12 -10.68
C ALA A 73 13.27 9.14 -11.35
N GLY A 74 13.89 7.96 -11.48
CA GLY A 74 15.30 7.87 -11.83
C GLY A 74 16.15 8.56 -10.76
N ASP A 75 17.01 9.50 -11.18
CA ASP A 75 17.88 10.26 -10.26
C ASP A 75 17.25 11.57 -9.75
N GLN A 76 16.03 11.90 -10.20
CA GLN A 76 15.34 13.13 -9.81
C GLN A 76 14.46 12.89 -8.57
N LEU A 77 14.70 13.65 -7.49
CA LEU A 77 13.80 13.71 -6.34
C LEU A 77 12.49 14.40 -6.77
N ILE A 78 11.39 13.68 -6.74
CA ILE A 78 10.05 14.19 -7.06
C ILE A 78 9.39 14.75 -5.81
N HIS A 79 9.48 14.00 -4.69
CA HIS A 79 8.86 14.38 -3.44
C HIS A 79 9.75 13.96 -2.28
N ALA A 80 9.96 14.88 -1.33
CA ALA A 80 10.52 14.57 -0.02
C ALA A 80 9.35 14.23 0.91
N GLY A 81 9.26 12.99 1.37
CA GLY A 81 8.22 12.58 2.31
C GLY A 81 8.21 13.45 3.56
N THR A 82 7.11 13.45 4.30
CA THR A 82 6.97 14.13 5.59
C THR A 82 8.18 13.87 6.48
N PRO A 83 8.76 14.88 7.16
CA PRO A 83 9.88 14.64 8.08
C PRO A 83 9.52 13.56 9.11
N ALA A 84 10.45 12.62 9.35
CA ALA A 84 10.16 11.37 10.09
C ALA A 84 9.52 11.60 11.48
N GLN A 85 9.91 12.68 12.16
CA GLN A 85 9.38 13.02 13.48
C GLN A 85 7.88 13.36 13.49
N TYR A 86 7.32 13.79 12.33
CA TYR A 86 5.90 14.15 12.20
C TYR A 86 5.06 13.01 11.61
N VAL A 87 5.67 11.92 11.14
CA VAL A 87 4.94 10.81 10.52
C VAL A 87 3.87 10.22 11.44
N PRO A 88 4.15 9.91 12.74
CA PRO A 88 3.12 9.36 13.61
C PRO A 88 1.91 10.28 13.77
N GLU A 89 2.14 11.60 13.95
CA GLU A 89 1.09 12.59 14.10
C GLU A 89 0.29 12.76 12.80
N ALA A 90 0.97 12.86 11.64
CA ALA A 90 0.31 12.97 10.34
C ALA A 90 -0.56 11.74 10.05
N MET A 91 -0.10 10.53 10.37
CA MET A 91 -0.88 9.31 10.23
C MET A 91 -2.10 9.30 11.17
N GLN A 92 -1.94 9.75 12.42
CA GLN A 92 -3.05 9.87 13.34
C GLN A 92 -4.14 10.81 12.79
N GLN A 93 -3.74 11.99 12.31
CA GLN A 93 -4.66 12.97 11.71
C GLN A 93 -5.37 12.42 10.46
N LEU A 94 -4.64 11.68 9.60
CA LEU A 94 -5.22 11.06 8.41
C LEU A 94 -6.29 10.01 8.77
N PHE A 95 -6.05 9.18 9.79
CA PHE A 95 -7.01 8.18 10.25
C PHE A 95 -8.22 8.83 10.96
N GLU A 96 -8.00 9.87 11.75
CA GLU A 96 -9.08 10.66 12.35
C GLU A 96 -9.95 11.33 11.28
N TRP A 97 -9.32 11.88 10.25
CA TRP A 97 -10.07 12.42 9.10
C TRP A 97 -10.89 11.33 8.40
N LEU A 98 -10.31 10.17 8.12
CA LEU A 98 -11.01 9.06 7.46
C LEU A 98 -12.23 8.60 8.27
N GLN A 99 -12.10 8.55 9.59
CA GLN A 99 -13.18 8.12 10.48
C GLN A 99 -14.34 9.13 10.55
N ASN A 100 -14.04 10.43 10.40
CA ASN A 100 -15.03 11.52 10.60
C ASN A 100 -15.51 12.15 9.29
N THR A 101 -14.92 11.82 8.14
CA THR A 101 -15.30 12.42 6.86
C THR A 101 -16.70 12.02 6.44
N THR A 102 -17.42 12.97 5.84
CA THR A 102 -18.73 12.76 5.18
C THR A 102 -18.60 12.61 3.66
N ALA A 103 -17.37 12.60 3.13
CA ALA A 103 -17.13 12.43 1.71
C ALA A 103 -17.59 11.05 1.23
N HIS A 104 -18.02 10.97 -0.04
CA HIS A 104 -18.36 9.69 -0.64
C HIS A 104 -17.17 8.70 -0.54
N PRO A 105 -17.37 7.41 -0.21
CA PRO A 105 -16.29 6.46 0.03
C PRO A 105 -15.26 6.34 -1.10
N LEU A 106 -15.68 6.46 -2.37
CA LEU A 106 -14.75 6.53 -3.50
C LEU A 106 -13.79 7.72 -3.37
N VAL A 107 -14.32 8.90 -3.05
CA VAL A 107 -13.51 10.12 -2.88
C VAL A 107 -12.63 9.98 -1.64
N ALA A 108 -13.22 9.54 -0.52
CA ALA A 108 -12.46 9.34 0.73
C ALA A 108 -11.30 8.37 0.55
N SER A 109 -11.49 7.28 -0.20
CA SER A 109 -10.42 6.32 -0.47
C SER A 109 -9.30 6.91 -1.32
N CYS A 110 -9.62 7.75 -2.31
CA CYS A 110 -8.62 8.42 -3.15
C CYS A 110 -7.84 9.47 -2.36
N VAL A 111 -8.51 10.29 -1.55
CA VAL A 111 -7.85 11.29 -0.69
C VAL A 111 -6.96 10.60 0.33
N PHE A 112 -7.44 9.54 0.99
CA PHE A 112 -6.62 8.78 1.93
C PHE A 112 -5.38 8.21 1.24
N HIS A 113 -5.53 7.61 0.05
CA HIS A 113 -4.42 7.03 -0.69
C HIS A 113 -3.38 8.09 -1.08
N TYR A 114 -3.84 9.25 -1.57
CA TYR A 114 -2.96 10.37 -1.92
C TYR A 114 -2.18 10.87 -0.70
N GLU A 115 -2.85 11.18 0.40
CA GLU A 115 -2.22 11.65 1.63
C GLU A 115 -1.25 10.62 2.22
N PHE A 116 -1.62 9.34 2.16
CA PHE A 116 -0.75 8.24 2.58
C PHE A 116 0.54 8.18 1.76
N GLU A 117 0.45 8.29 0.43
CA GLU A 117 1.62 8.31 -0.45
C GLU A 117 2.45 9.60 -0.24
N PHE A 118 1.80 10.72 0.08
CA PHE A 118 2.47 11.99 0.40
C PHE A 118 3.22 11.91 1.73
N ILE A 119 2.60 11.40 2.79
CA ILE A 119 3.24 11.19 4.10
C ILE A 119 4.41 10.21 3.97
N HIS A 120 4.24 9.17 3.17
CA HIS A 120 5.21 8.10 2.92
C HIS A 120 5.71 7.48 4.23
N PRO A 121 4.82 6.84 5.03
CA PRO A 121 5.09 6.54 6.44
C PRO A 121 6.12 5.44 6.69
N PHE A 122 6.43 4.61 5.70
CA PHE A 122 7.33 3.47 5.84
C PHE A 122 8.64 3.68 5.08
N ALA A 123 9.68 2.93 5.46
CA ALA A 123 10.96 2.96 4.75
C ALA A 123 10.87 2.36 3.34
N ASP A 124 10.00 1.36 3.15
CA ASP A 124 9.65 0.74 1.86
C ASP A 124 8.24 0.14 1.95
N GLY A 125 7.64 -0.20 0.80
CA GLY A 125 6.33 -0.86 0.74
C GLY A 125 5.12 0.08 0.86
N ASN A 126 5.32 1.40 0.82
CA ASN A 126 4.22 2.38 0.93
C ASN A 126 3.18 2.14 -0.17
N GLY A 127 3.57 2.12 -1.44
CA GLY A 127 2.64 1.92 -2.55
C GLY A 127 1.84 0.62 -2.48
N ARG A 128 2.47 -0.49 -2.08
CA ARG A 128 1.78 -1.79 -1.89
C ARG A 128 0.77 -1.74 -0.75
N THR A 129 1.17 -1.15 0.37
CA THR A 129 0.32 -1.01 1.55
C THR A 129 -0.81 -0.02 1.31
N GLY A 130 -0.53 1.13 0.68
CA GLY A 130 -1.52 2.16 0.35
C GLY A 130 -2.64 1.63 -0.56
N ARG A 131 -2.29 0.87 -1.61
CA ARG A 131 -3.29 0.25 -2.51
C ARG A 131 -4.12 -0.83 -1.83
N LEU A 132 -3.50 -1.67 -0.98
CA LEU A 132 -4.26 -2.62 -0.17
C LEU A 132 -5.23 -1.89 0.77
N TRP A 133 -4.77 -0.81 1.41
CA TRP A 133 -5.62 -0.02 2.30
C TRP A 133 -6.76 0.67 1.57
N GLN A 134 -6.51 1.20 0.38
CA GLN A 134 -7.57 1.72 -0.48
C GLN A 134 -8.62 0.65 -0.79
N THR A 135 -8.18 -0.58 -1.13
CA THR A 135 -9.09 -1.72 -1.31
C THR A 135 -9.90 -2.01 -0.05
N LEU A 136 -9.28 -1.94 1.13
CA LEU A 136 -9.96 -2.15 2.41
C LEU A 136 -11.05 -1.11 2.68
N ILE A 137 -10.76 0.17 2.45
CA ILE A 137 -11.74 1.27 2.59
C ILE A 137 -12.92 1.04 1.65
N LEU A 138 -12.65 0.77 0.37
CA LEU A 138 -13.69 0.55 -0.64
C LEU A 138 -14.52 -0.70 -0.36
N ARG A 139 -13.90 -1.77 0.09
CA ARG A 139 -14.58 -3.01 0.48
C ARG A 139 -15.52 -2.82 1.67
N LYS A 140 -15.18 -1.93 2.62
CA LYS A 140 -16.04 -1.59 3.76
C LYS A 140 -17.36 -0.97 3.30
N TRP A 141 -17.32 -0.21 2.22
CA TRP A 141 -18.49 0.40 1.58
C TRP A 141 -19.22 -0.62 0.68
N GLU A 142 -18.52 -1.23 -0.29
CA GLU A 142 -19.08 -2.19 -1.24
C GLU A 142 -18.20 -3.45 -1.33
N PRO A 143 -18.68 -4.62 -0.88
CA PRO A 143 -17.89 -5.86 -0.83
C PRO A 143 -17.32 -6.31 -2.18
N ILE A 144 -17.90 -5.88 -3.31
CA ILE A 144 -17.44 -6.20 -4.67
C ILE A 144 -15.97 -5.77 -4.89
N PHE A 145 -15.52 -4.71 -4.21
CA PHE A 145 -14.14 -4.22 -4.33
C PHE A 145 -13.08 -5.23 -3.84
N THR A 146 -13.48 -6.23 -3.08
CA THR A 146 -12.58 -7.36 -2.72
C THR A 146 -12.11 -8.13 -3.95
N TYR A 147 -12.93 -8.16 -5.01
CA TYR A 147 -12.70 -8.94 -6.23
C TYR A 147 -12.20 -8.10 -7.41
N LEU A 148 -12.16 -6.78 -7.26
CA LEU A 148 -11.65 -5.90 -8.31
C LEU A 148 -10.13 -5.87 -8.27
N PRO A 149 -9.45 -6.11 -9.41
CA PRO A 149 -7.99 -6.16 -9.47
C PRO A 149 -7.39 -4.75 -9.58
N ILE A 150 -7.51 -3.95 -8.51
CA ILE A 150 -7.04 -2.54 -8.48
C ILE A 150 -5.57 -2.44 -8.90
N GLU A 151 -4.72 -3.36 -8.44
CA GLU A 151 -3.31 -3.42 -8.84
C GLU A 151 -3.12 -3.58 -10.35
N SER A 152 -3.93 -4.43 -11.00
CA SER A 152 -3.87 -4.62 -12.46
C SER A 152 -4.37 -3.40 -13.20
N MET A 153 -5.44 -2.76 -12.72
CA MET A 153 -5.98 -1.53 -13.30
C MET A 153 -4.97 -0.38 -13.23
N ILE A 154 -4.30 -0.21 -12.09
CA ILE A 154 -3.23 0.78 -11.93
C ILE A 154 -2.05 0.46 -12.86
N LEU A 155 -1.69 -0.80 -13.02
CA LEU A 155 -0.61 -1.21 -13.91
C LEU A 155 -0.92 -0.89 -15.39
N GLU A 156 -2.17 -1.10 -15.82
CA GLU A 156 -2.64 -0.79 -17.18
C GLU A 156 -2.68 0.73 -17.45
N HIS A 157 -2.93 1.56 -16.41
CA HIS A 157 -3.04 3.01 -16.46
C HIS A 157 -1.94 3.71 -15.65
N GLN A 158 -0.75 3.12 -15.59
CA GLN A 158 0.32 3.56 -14.70
C GLN A 158 0.73 5.03 -14.91
N ALA A 159 0.78 5.49 -16.17
CA ALA A 159 1.15 6.87 -16.49
C ALA A 159 0.11 7.87 -15.94
N ASP A 160 -1.17 7.57 -16.10
CA ASP A 160 -2.27 8.42 -15.60
C ASP A 160 -2.31 8.44 -14.08
N TYR A 161 -2.06 7.29 -13.44
CA TYR A 161 -1.97 7.17 -11.99
C TYR A 161 -0.87 8.08 -11.40
N TYR A 162 0.36 8.00 -11.93
CA TYR A 162 1.44 8.86 -11.45
C TYR A 162 1.23 10.33 -11.82
N ALA A 163 0.63 10.62 -12.98
CA ALA A 163 0.27 11.99 -13.34
C ALA A 163 -0.74 12.59 -12.35
N ALA A 164 -1.74 11.82 -11.93
CA ALA A 164 -2.72 12.25 -10.93
C ALA A 164 -2.08 12.50 -9.56
N LEU A 165 -1.19 11.61 -9.09
CA LEU A 165 -0.46 11.82 -7.83
C LEU A 165 0.44 13.06 -7.84
N ASN A 166 0.99 13.43 -9.00
CA ASN A 166 1.87 14.59 -9.13
C ASN A 166 1.11 15.92 -9.35
N ALA A 167 -0.16 15.86 -9.75
CA ALA A 167 -0.98 17.04 -10.04
C ALA A 167 -1.78 17.58 -8.84
N ALA A 168 -1.92 16.76 -7.82
CA ALA A 168 -2.63 17.10 -6.58
C ALA A 168 -1.69 17.71 -5.56
#